data_48cf9da06e761aad357e711d37b7d136
#
_entry.id   48cf9da06e761aad357e711d37b7d136
#
_cell.length_a   1.000
_cell.length_b   1.000
_cell.length_c   1.000
_cell.angle_alpha   90.00
_cell.angle_beta   90.00
_cell.angle_gamma   90.00
#
_symmetry.space_group_name_H-M   'P 1'
#
loop_
_entity.id
_entity.type
_entity.pdbx_description
1 polymer ?
#
loop_
_entity_poly.entity_id
_entity_poly.type
_entity_poly.pdbx_seq_one_letter_code
_entity_poly.pdbx_strand_id
1 'polypeptide(L)'
;MSNTNDTIAAVATASGRGGIGIIRISGVKTKKISEQLLGSQIPARKACFKSFKESDNSTIDSGLALYFQSPASYTGEDTLELQGHGGPVVLDMLLKRVLALGARLAEPGEFTQRAFLNNKLDLAQAEAVADIIDAGTAAAAISAQRSLQGAFSDRINDLQKQLTHLRLYVESAIDFSDEDIDFLAGDELQRIIHTLQEAFKTLTETAKQGSLLRDGMTVVLAGKPNAGKSSLLNALSQRDTAIVTEVAGTTRDVLREKIQIDGMPVHIIDTAGLRETTDIIEQEGVKRAKKAISEADQVLLVVDDQESGSDDYLALLNDIPSNVPVTIVFNKVDITGAQAGERKSTDGRTIIKLSAKQKEGLNILTQHLKAQMGFNSEEKNVFLARRRHLDALARSNVFLDDGIEQLLNYQAGELFAEDLRLAQSALSEITGKVTPDDLLGEIFSSFCIGK
;
A
#
# COMPACT_ATOMS: atom_id res chain seq x y z
N MET A 1 -11.67 13.00 -18.46
CA MET A 1 -12.92 12.26 -18.22
C MET A 1 -13.01 11.15 -19.25
N SER A 2 -12.93 9.87 -18.85
CA SER A 2 -13.15 8.75 -19.75
C SER A 2 -14.60 8.78 -20.26
N ASN A 3 -14.76 8.56 -21.56
CA ASN A 3 -16.06 8.58 -22.23
C ASN A 3 -16.89 7.41 -21.67
N THR A 4 -17.84 7.67 -20.75
CA THR A 4 -18.66 6.65 -20.05
C THR A 4 -19.55 5.82 -20.97
N ASN A 5 -19.51 6.07 -22.29
CA ASN A 5 -20.32 5.42 -23.31
C ASN A 5 -19.58 4.35 -24.12
N ASP A 6 -18.33 4.03 -23.80
CA ASP A 6 -17.55 3.03 -24.50
C ASP A 6 -17.54 1.68 -23.76
N THR A 7 -17.03 0.65 -24.43
CA THR A 7 -16.87 -0.69 -23.86
C THR A 7 -15.41 -1.06 -23.87
N ILE A 8 -14.90 -1.51 -22.73
CA ILE A 8 -13.50 -1.88 -22.53
C ILE A 8 -13.34 -3.40 -22.40
N ALA A 9 -12.15 -3.88 -22.78
CA ALA A 9 -11.79 -5.27 -22.61
C ALA A 9 -10.32 -5.43 -22.28
N ALA A 10 -10.00 -6.42 -21.45
CA ALA A 10 -8.63 -6.80 -21.16
C ALA A 10 -8.51 -8.26 -20.71
N VAL A 11 -7.29 -8.80 -20.76
CA VAL A 11 -6.94 -10.04 -20.06
C VAL A 11 -6.88 -9.73 -18.57
N ALA A 12 -7.72 -10.40 -17.78
CA ALA A 12 -7.85 -10.16 -16.33
C ALA A 12 -7.03 -11.14 -15.46
N THR A 13 -6.37 -12.12 -16.05
CA THR A 13 -5.45 -13.05 -15.37
C THR A 13 -4.01 -12.59 -15.53
N ALA A 14 -3.14 -13.02 -14.59
CA ALA A 14 -1.71 -12.71 -14.64
C ALA A 14 -1.09 -13.14 -15.98
N SER A 15 -0.05 -12.41 -16.41
CA SER A 15 0.69 -12.72 -17.64
C SER A 15 1.44 -14.05 -17.51
N GLY A 16 1.53 -14.81 -18.61
CA GLY A 16 2.24 -16.08 -18.67
C GLY A 16 1.38 -17.23 -19.20
N ARG A 17 1.86 -18.47 -19.02
CA ARG A 17 1.14 -19.69 -19.40
C ARG A 17 0.41 -20.24 -18.19
N GLY A 18 -0.91 -20.36 -18.27
CA GLY A 18 -1.76 -20.95 -17.24
C GLY A 18 -2.77 -21.93 -17.81
N GLY A 19 -3.36 -22.77 -16.97
CA GLY A 19 -4.48 -23.65 -17.39
C GLY A 19 -5.73 -22.88 -17.76
N ILE A 20 -5.95 -21.71 -17.12
CA ILE A 20 -7.13 -20.84 -17.33
C ILE A 20 -6.65 -19.42 -17.59
N GLY A 21 -7.30 -18.76 -18.56
CA GLY A 21 -7.17 -17.34 -18.81
C GLY A 21 -8.55 -16.68 -18.90
N ILE A 22 -8.65 -15.45 -18.43
CA ILE A 22 -9.92 -14.71 -18.37
C ILE A 22 -9.79 -13.42 -19.17
N ILE A 23 -10.73 -13.19 -20.08
CA ILE A 23 -10.96 -11.89 -20.71
C ILE A 23 -12.19 -11.28 -20.07
N ARG A 24 -12.03 -10.06 -19.56
CA ARG A 24 -13.12 -9.26 -19.00
C ARG A 24 -13.50 -8.14 -19.96
N ILE A 25 -14.80 -7.93 -20.10
CA ILE A 25 -15.41 -6.92 -20.96
C ILE A 25 -16.41 -6.15 -20.11
N SER A 26 -16.41 -4.81 -20.17
CA SER A 26 -17.35 -3.97 -19.42
C SER A 26 -17.82 -2.78 -20.27
N GLY A 27 -19.11 -2.46 -20.22
CA GLY A 27 -19.70 -1.30 -20.89
C GLY A 27 -20.92 -1.62 -21.73
N VAL A 28 -21.43 -0.61 -22.42
CA VAL A 28 -22.73 -0.62 -23.09
C VAL A 28 -22.88 -1.63 -24.24
N LYS A 29 -21.77 -2.02 -24.87
CA LYS A 29 -21.81 -3.02 -25.99
C LYS A 29 -21.64 -4.46 -25.52
N THR A 30 -21.43 -4.72 -24.22
CA THR A 30 -21.10 -6.03 -23.66
C THR A 30 -22.15 -7.10 -24.04
N LYS A 31 -23.42 -6.76 -23.97
CA LYS A 31 -24.51 -7.68 -24.35
C LYS A 31 -24.42 -8.07 -25.82
N LYS A 32 -24.22 -7.09 -26.72
CA LYS A 32 -24.09 -7.33 -28.16
C LYS A 32 -22.86 -8.17 -28.51
N ILE A 33 -21.73 -7.88 -27.85
CA ILE A 33 -20.50 -8.66 -28.01
C ILE A 33 -20.71 -10.09 -27.55
N SER A 34 -21.38 -10.30 -26.41
CA SER A 34 -21.71 -11.63 -25.90
C SER A 34 -22.54 -12.44 -26.94
N GLU A 35 -23.57 -11.85 -27.50
CA GLU A 35 -24.42 -12.52 -28.51
C GLU A 35 -23.65 -12.92 -29.77
N GLN A 36 -22.79 -12.03 -30.28
CA GLN A 36 -22.01 -12.28 -31.50
C GLN A 36 -20.88 -13.30 -31.29
N LEU A 37 -20.26 -13.30 -30.09
CA LEU A 37 -19.15 -14.19 -29.77
C LEU A 37 -19.61 -15.59 -29.38
N LEU A 38 -20.75 -15.71 -28.69
CA LEU A 38 -21.26 -16.97 -28.14
C LEU A 38 -22.41 -17.59 -28.99
N GLY A 39 -22.89 -16.86 -29.98
CA GLY A 39 -24.01 -17.26 -30.83
C GLY A 39 -25.38 -17.24 -30.16
N SER A 40 -25.47 -16.83 -28.88
CA SER A 40 -26.74 -16.73 -28.15
C SER A 40 -26.57 -15.86 -26.91
N GLN A 41 -27.67 -15.32 -26.39
CA GLN A 41 -27.67 -14.69 -25.07
C GLN A 41 -27.44 -15.75 -23.99
N ILE A 42 -26.74 -15.34 -22.92
CA ILE A 42 -26.55 -16.14 -21.71
C ILE A 42 -27.24 -15.48 -20.53
N PRO A 43 -27.81 -16.27 -19.59
CA PRO A 43 -28.46 -15.73 -18.42
C PRO A 43 -27.44 -15.10 -17.48
N ALA A 44 -27.83 -13.98 -16.81
CA ALA A 44 -26.99 -13.32 -15.87
C ALA A 44 -26.63 -14.20 -14.67
N ARG A 45 -25.38 -14.10 -14.19
CA ARG A 45 -24.83 -14.81 -13.01
C ARG A 45 -24.91 -16.34 -13.07
N LYS A 46 -24.97 -16.89 -14.28
CA LYS A 46 -24.94 -18.35 -14.52
C LYS A 46 -23.74 -18.69 -15.37
N ALA A 47 -22.94 -19.64 -14.92
CA ALA A 47 -21.83 -20.18 -15.69
C ALA A 47 -22.35 -21.00 -16.83
N CYS A 48 -22.00 -20.62 -18.06
CA CYS A 48 -22.43 -21.28 -19.30
C CYS A 48 -21.21 -21.78 -20.08
N PHE A 49 -21.09 -23.07 -20.31
CA PHE A 49 -20.07 -23.60 -21.22
C PHE A 49 -20.44 -23.23 -22.66
N LYS A 50 -19.52 -22.55 -23.36
CA LYS A 50 -19.74 -22.05 -24.74
C LYS A 50 -18.46 -22.15 -25.55
N SER A 51 -18.62 -22.26 -26.89
CA SER A 51 -17.54 -22.03 -27.84
C SER A 51 -17.44 -20.54 -28.15
N PHE A 52 -16.25 -19.98 -28.14
CA PHE A 52 -15.96 -18.59 -28.51
C PHE A 52 -15.67 -18.53 -30.01
N LYS A 53 -16.47 -17.76 -30.74
CA LYS A 53 -16.54 -17.79 -32.22
C LYS A 53 -15.71 -16.65 -32.84
N GLU A 54 -14.95 -17.01 -33.89
CA GLU A 54 -14.37 -16.04 -34.82
C GLU A 54 -15.46 -15.50 -35.82
N SER A 55 -15.06 -14.55 -36.65
CA SER A 55 -15.93 -13.91 -37.65
C SER A 55 -16.48 -14.87 -38.70
N ASP A 56 -15.74 -15.92 -39.03
CA ASP A 56 -16.10 -17.00 -39.96
C ASP A 56 -16.86 -18.17 -39.29
N ASN A 57 -17.27 -18.01 -38.03
CA ASN A 57 -17.87 -19.03 -37.17
C ASN A 57 -16.92 -20.19 -36.75
N SER A 58 -15.66 -20.17 -37.10
CA SER A 58 -14.68 -21.08 -36.51
C SER A 58 -14.57 -20.88 -34.98
N THR A 59 -14.13 -21.90 -34.27
CA THR A 59 -13.99 -21.84 -32.83
C THR A 59 -12.57 -21.40 -32.50
N ILE A 60 -12.43 -20.27 -31.78
CA ILE A 60 -11.17 -19.82 -31.22
C ILE A 60 -10.80 -20.68 -30.03
N ASP A 61 -11.74 -20.85 -29.10
CA ASP A 61 -11.59 -21.63 -27.87
C ASP A 61 -12.97 -22.01 -27.34
N SER A 62 -13.02 -22.83 -26.28
CA SER A 62 -14.25 -23.19 -25.58
C SER A 62 -14.01 -23.14 -24.07
N GLY A 63 -14.99 -22.61 -23.35
CA GLY A 63 -14.87 -22.44 -21.91
C GLY A 63 -16.14 -21.91 -21.27
N LEU A 64 -15.99 -21.34 -20.07
CA LEU A 64 -17.09 -20.74 -19.33
C LEU A 64 -17.26 -19.27 -19.70
N ALA A 65 -18.51 -18.87 -19.93
CA ALA A 65 -18.90 -17.47 -20.07
C ALA A 65 -19.84 -17.10 -18.92
N LEU A 66 -19.54 -15.97 -18.27
CA LEU A 66 -20.34 -15.39 -17.18
C LEU A 66 -20.73 -13.96 -17.56
N TYR A 67 -22.02 -13.68 -17.50
CA TYR A 67 -22.56 -12.34 -17.74
C TYR A 67 -23.11 -11.76 -16.44
N PHE A 68 -22.74 -10.51 -16.16
CA PHE A 68 -23.20 -9.75 -15.03
C PHE A 68 -23.95 -8.52 -15.52
N GLN A 69 -25.24 -8.49 -15.25
CA GLN A 69 -26.09 -7.37 -15.67
C GLN A 69 -25.93 -6.18 -14.73
N SER A 70 -25.83 -4.99 -15.31
CA SER A 70 -25.88 -3.71 -14.59
C SER A 70 -27.13 -3.59 -13.72
N PRO A 71 -27.04 -3.00 -12.49
CA PRO A 71 -25.84 -2.52 -11.80
C PRO A 71 -25.15 -3.60 -10.97
N ALA A 72 -25.55 -4.87 -11.08
CA ALA A 72 -25.12 -5.97 -10.22
C ALA A 72 -23.84 -6.65 -10.76
N SER A 73 -22.81 -5.84 -11.10
CA SER A 73 -21.49 -6.25 -11.57
C SER A 73 -20.40 -5.55 -10.76
N TYR A 74 -19.13 -5.88 -11.04
CA TYR A 74 -17.97 -5.22 -10.41
C TYR A 74 -17.88 -3.74 -10.75
N THR A 75 -17.99 -3.40 -12.03
CA THR A 75 -17.91 -2.01 -12.52
C THR A 75 -19.21 -1.22 -12.36
N GLY A 76 -20.33 -1.88 -12.02
CA GLY A 76 -21.67 -1.31 -12.11
C GLY A 76 -22.26 -1.27 -13.51
N GLU A 77 -21.50 -1.65 -14.55
CA GLU A 77 -21.93 -1.77 -15.94
C GLU A 77 -22.24 -3.23 -16.31
N ASP A 78 -22.80 -3.47 -17.49
CA ASP A 78 -22.85 -4.81 -18.04
C ASP A 78 -21.44 -5.36 -18.19
N THR A 79 -21.16 -6.54 -17.61
CA THR A 79 -19.85 -7.17 -17.63
C THR A 79 -19.94 -8.61 -18.13
N LEU A 80 -19.00 -9.01 -18.98
CA LEU A 80 -18.85 -10.39 -19.46
C LEU A 80 -17.44 -10.88 -19.13
N GLU A 81 -17.34 -12.07 -18.55
CA GLU A 81 -16.10 -12.80 -18.39
C GLU A 81 -16.10 -14.05 -19.25
N LEU A 82 -15.02 -14.23 -20.01
CA LEU A 82 -14.76 -15.38 -20.87
C LEU A 82 -13.58 -16.14 -20.26
N GLN A 83 -13.83 -17.30 -19.71
CA GLN A 83 -12.83 -18.14 -19.05
C GLN A 83 -12.49 -19.31 -20.00
N GLY A 84 -11.40 -19.17 -20.72
CA GLY A 84 -10.86 -20.14 -21.65
C GLY A 84 -9.50 -20.68 -21.21
N HIS A 85 -8.75 -21.27 -22.15
CA HIS A 85 -7.40 -21.71 -21.90
C HIS A 85 -6.43 -20.53 -21.78
N GLY A 86 -5.54 -20.57 -20.78
CA GLY A 86 -4.60 -19.49 -20.42
C GLY A 86 -3.34 -19.43 -21.30
N GLY A 87 -3.41 -19.90 -22.53
CA GLY A 87 -2.33 -19.75 -23.51
C GLY A 87 -2.26 -18.32 -24.06
N PRO A 88 -1.11 -17.62 -24.06
CA PRO A 88 -1.01 -16.23 -24.50
C PRO A 88 -1.55 -15.99 -25.92
N VAL A 89 -1.35 -16.95 -26.83
CA VAL A 89 -1.84 -16.85 -28.22
C VAL A 89 -3.36 -16.93 -28.28
N VAL A 90 -3.97 -17.84 -27.53
CA VAL A 90 -5.42 -18.01 -27.48
C VAL A 90 -6.08 -16.77 -26.90
N LEU A 91 -5.53 -16.24 -25.79
CA LEU A 91 -6.02 -15.01 -25.16
C LEU A 91 -5.89 -13.80 -26.09
N ASP A 92 -4.78 -13.69 -26.84
CA ASP A 92 -4.58 -12.60 -27.82
C ASP A 92 -5.61 -12.69 -28.97
N MET A 93 -5.84 -13.89 -29.53
CA MET A 93 -6.86 -14.11 -30.55
C MET A 93 -8.27 -13.72 -30.03
N LEU A 94 -8.63 -14.17 -28.84
CA LEU A 94 -9.94 -13.89 -28.26
C LEU A 94 -10.10 -12.39 -27.95
N LEU A 95 -9.05 -11.74 -27.42
CA LEU A 95 -9.05 -10.30 -27.18
C LEU A 95 -9.19 -9.51 -28.48
N LYS A 96 -8.43 -9.83 -29.53
CA LYS A 96 -8.54 -9.19 -30.83
C LYS A 96 -9.96 -9.33 -31.42
N ARG A 97 -10.60 -10.50 -31.27
CA ARG A 97 -11.95 -10.70 -31.68
C ARG A 97 -12.92 -9.79 -30.93
N VAL A 98 -12.79 -9.66 -29.60
CA VAL A 98 -13.60 -8.77 -28.77
C VAL A 98 -13.42 -7.29 -29.17
N LEU A 99 -12.18 -6.87 -29.47
CA LEU A 99 -11.90 -5.50 -29.96
C LEU A 99 -12.55 -5.26 -31.33
N ALA A 100 -12.48 -6.23 -32.25
CA ALA A 100 -13.14 -6.14 -33.56
C ALA A 100 -14.68 -6.05 -33.46
N LEU A 101 -15.28 -6.53 -32.38
CA LEU A 101 -16.70 -6.39 -32.07
C LEU A 101 -17.07 -5.03 -31.45
N GLY A 102 -16.10 -4.15 -31.25
CA GLY A 102 -16.28 -2.74 -30.87
C GLY A 102 -16.01 -2.39 -29.41
N ALA A 103 -15.28 -3.23 -28.67
CA ALA A 103 -14.60 -2.84 -27.46
C ALA A 103 -13.27 -2.16 -27.81
N ARG A 104 -12.71 -1.37 -26.86
CA ARG A 104 -11.30 -0.96 -26.88
C ARG A 104 -10.52 -1.65 -25.79
N LEU A 105 -9.19 -1.58 -25.84
CA LEU A 105 -8.36 -2.00 -24.71
C LEU A 105 -8.65 -1.12 -23.48
N ALA A 106 -8.72 -1.78 -22.33
CA ALA A 106 -8.78 -1.09 -21.05
C ALA A 106 -7.43 -0.46 -20.70
N GLU A 107 -7.47 0.72 -20.09
CA GLU A 107 -6.32 1.34 -19.45
C GLU A 107 -5.98 0.65 -18.12
N PRO A 108 -4.77 0.85 -17.55
CA PRO A 108 -4.45 0.37 -16.22
C PRO A 108 -5.50 0.82 -15.20
N GLY A 109 -5.98 -0.11 -14.36
CA GLY A 109 -6.97 0.16 -13.30
C GLY A 109 -8.37 0.57 -13.77
N GLU A 110 -8.67 0.59 -15.07
CA GLU A 110 -9.91 1.20 -15.59
C GLU A 110 -11.19 0.49 -15.12
N PHE A 111 -11.19 -0.82 -14.93
CA PHE A 111 -12.36 -1.51 -14.36
C PHE A 111 -12.65 -1.06 -12.93
N THR A 112 -11.62 -0.88 -12.11
CA THR A 112 -11.75 -0.39 -10.73
C THR A 112 -12.11 1.09 -10.70
N GLN A 113 -11.57 1.88 -11.62
CA GLN A 113 -11.95 3.29 -11.80
C GLN A 113 -13.45 3.43 -12.13
N ARG A 114 -13.97 2.59 -13.03
CA ARG A 114 -15.41 2.56 -13.35
C ARG A 114 -16.25 2.11 -12.15
N ALA A 115 -15.76 1.16 -11.36
CA ALA A 115 -16.41 0.77 -10.11
C ALA A 115 -16.50 1.95 -9.13
N PHE A 116 -15.43 2.74 -8.99
CA PHE A 116 -15.42 3.97 -8.19
C PHE A 116 -16.41 5.01 -8.74
N LEU A 117 -16.34 5.34 -10.03
CA LEU A 117 -17.22 6.32 -10.68
C LEU A 117 -18.70 5.94 -10.60
N ASN A 118 -19.01 4.64 -10.61
CA ASN A 118 -20.35 4.10 -10.46
C ASN A 118 -20.75 3.84 -9.00
N ASN A 119 -20.02 4.40 -8.03
CA ASN A 119 -20.28 4.27 -6.58
C ASN A 119 -20.39 2.81 -6.07
N LYS A 120 -19.66 1.89 -6.69
CA LYS A 120 -19.54 0.50 -6.22
C LYS A 120 -18.50 0.36 -5.12
N LEU A 121 -17.48 1.19 -5.20
CA LEU A 121 -16.37 1.31 -4.26
C LEU A 121 -16.10 2.80 -4.01
N ASP A 122 -15.64 3.16 -2.83
CA ASP A 122 -14.97 4.44 -2.64
C ASP A 122 -13.48 4.35 -3.02
N LEU A 123 -12.76 5.47 -2.95
CA LEU A 123 -11.37 5.51 -3.42
C LEU A 123 -10.43 4.66 -2.54
N ALA A 124 -10.63 4.63 -1.22
CA ALA A 124 -9.84 3.79 -0.32
C ALA A 124 -10.10 2.28 -0.55
N GLN A 125 -11.34 1.91 -0.83
CA GLN A 125 -11.70 0.55 -1.22
C GLN A 125 -11.12 0.17 -2.59
N ALA A 126 -11.14 1.10 -3.55
CA ALA A 126 -10.54 0.89 -4.87
C ALA A 126 -9.04 0.62 -4.74
N GLU A 127 -8.32 1.40 -3.95
CA GLU A 127 -6.89 1.17 -3.67
C GLU A 127 -6.63 -0.17 -2.97
N ALA A 128 -7.53 -0.59 -2.08
CA ALA A 128 -7.40 -1.88 -1.39
C ALA A 128 -7.46 -3.08 -2.35
N VAL A 129 -8.11 -2.96 -3.52
CA VAL A 129 -8.06 -3.99 -4.57
C VAL A 129 -6.63 -4.23 -5.06
N ALA A 130 -5.86 -3.18 -5.30
CA ALA A 130 -4.45 -3.30 -5.67
C ALA A 130 -3.62 -3.87 -4.50
N ASP A 131 -3.85 -3.36 -3.29
CA ASP A 131 -3.11 -3.77 -2.10
C ASP A 131 -3.29 -5.27 -1.75
N ILE A 132 -4.48 -5.85 -1.99
CA ILE A 132 -4.70 -7.31 -1.83
C ILE A 132 -3.84 -8.11 -2.80
N ILE A 133 -3.71 -7.64 -4.03
CA ILE A 133 -2.99 -8.33 -5.08
C ILE A 133 -1.48 -8.27 -4.85
N ASP A 134 -1.00 -7.12 -4.38
CA ASP A 134 0.41 -6.84 -4.14
C ASP A 134 0.88 -7.29 -2.75
N ALA A 135 -0.04 -7.78 -1.90
CA ALA A 135 0.24 -8.17 -0.53
C ALA A 135 1.36 -9.22 -0.43
N GLY A 136 2.47 -8.85 0.18
CA GLY A 136 3.63 -9.73 0.39
C GLY A 136 3.54 -10.64 1.63
N THR A 137 2.55 -10.40 2.53
CA THR A 137 2.36 -11.17 3.76
C THR A 137 0.88 -11.47 4.00
N ALA A 138 0.58 -12.53 4.76
CA ALA A 138 -0.79 -12.86 5.13
C ALA A 138 -1.45 -11.72 5.95
N ALA A 139 -0.69 -11.06 6.82
CA ALA A 139 -1.19 -9.92 7.62
C ALA A 139 -1.59 -8.75 6.71
N ALA A 140 -0.76 -8.41 5.71
CA ALA A 140 -1.07 -7.39 4.72
C ALA A 140 -2.33 -7.75 3.91
N ALA A 141 -2.44 -8.99 3.42
CA ALA A 141 -3.61 -9.44 2.66
C ALA A 141 -4.92 -9.38 3.47
N ILE A 142 -4.89 -9.81 4.75
CA ILE A 142 -6.05 -9.72 5.65
C ILE A 142 -6.43 -8.26 5.90
N SER A 143 -5.45 -7.38 6.13
CA SER A 143 -5.69 -5.96 6.38
C SER A 143 -6.21 -5.25 5.12
N ALA A 144 -5.69 -5.59 3.92
CA ALA A 144 -6.22 -5.11 2.65
C ALA A 144 -7.66 -5.56 2.40
N GLN A 145 -7.99 -6.82 2.73
CA GLN A 145 -9.35 -7.33 2.65
C GLN A 145 -10.31 -6.55 3.56
N ARG A 146 -9.88 -6.18 4.76
CA ARG A 146 -10.68 -5.33 5.68
C ARG A 146 -10.89 -3.93 5.10
N SER A 147 -9.85 -3.33 4.51
CA SER A 147 -9.97 -2.03 3.82
C SER A 147 -10.97 -2.12 2.66
N LEU A 148 -10.92 -3.18 1.86
CA LEU A 148 -11.88 -3.42 0.78
C LEU A 148 -13.32 -3.58 1.29
N GLN A 149 -13.50 -4.19 2.46
CA GLN A 149 -14.80 -4.31 3.13
C GLN A 149 -15.31 -3.01 3.75
N GLY A 150 -14.53 -1.92 3.68
CA GLY A 150 -14.93 -0.60 4.12
C GLY A 150 -14.46 -0.22 5.53
N ALA A 151 -13.70 -1.07 6.25
CA ALA A 151 -13.31 -0.80 7.64
C ALA A 151 -12.59 0.53 7.83
N PHE A 152 -11.76 0.94 6.87
CA PHE A 152 -11.11 2.25 6.89
C PHE A 152 -12.07 3.38 6.53
N SER A 153 -12.83 3.20 5.46
CA SER A 153 -13.81 4.19 4.99
C SER A 153 -14.87 4.50 6.05
N ASP A 154 -15.31 3.50 6.80
CA ASP A 154 -16.26 3.68 7.90
C ASP A 154 -15.68 4.58 9.01
N ARG A 155 -14.41 4.37 9.38
CA ARG A 155 -13.71 5.22 10.37
C ARG A 155 -13.57 6.66 9.89
N ILE A 156 -13.22 6.86 8.62
CA ILE A 156 -13.14 8.19 8.00
C ILE A 156 -14.51 8.86 7.98
N ASN A 157 -15.55 8.13 7.58
CA ASN A 157 -16.93 8.65 7.55
C ASN A 157 -17.44 9.01 8.96
N ASP A 158 -17.10 8.23 10.00
CA ASP A 158 -17.47 8.56 11.37
C ASP A 158 -16.77 9.82 11.87
N LEU A 159 -15.47 9.99 11.53
CA LEU A 159 -14.73 11.22 11.84
C LEU A 159 -15.33 12.43 11.11
N GLN A 160 -15.73 12.27 9.84
CA GLN A 160 -16.42 13.29 9.05
C GLN A 160 -17.75 13.70 9.70
N LYS A 161 -18.53 12.75 10.23
CA LYS A 161 -19.78 13.05 10.93
C LYS A 161 -19.52 13.86 12.20
N GLN A 162 -18.48 13.50 12.97
CA GLN A 162 -18.12 14.22 14.18
C GLN A 162 -17.66 15.65 13.87
N LEU A 163 -16.82 15.85 12.83
CA LEU A 163 -16.44 17.18 12.35
C LEU A 163 -17.65 17.99 11.87
N THR A 164 -18.58 17.35 11.16
CA THR A 164 -19.81 18.02 10.71
C THR A 164 -20.66 18.46 11.90
N HIS A 165 -20.81 17.61 12.90
CA HIS A 165 -21.53 17.93 14.11
C HIS A 165 -20.91 19.13 14.86
N LEU A 166 -19.56 19.10 15.03
CA LEU A 166 -18.84 20.20 15.66
C LEU A 166 -19.02 21.50 14.88
N ARG A 167 -18.88 21.46 13.54
CA ARG A 167 -19.04 22.65 12.69
C ARG A 167 -20.45 23.24 12.80
N LEU A 168 -21.49 22.38 12.72
CA LEU A 168 -22.87 22.84 12.88
C LEU A 168 -23.13 23.45 14.26
N TYR A 169 -22.52 22.90 15.32
CA TYR A 169 -22.60 23.47 16.65
C TYR A 169 -22.00 24.86 16.72
N VAL A 170 -20.79 25.03 16.14
CA VAL A 170 -20.08 26.34 16.10
C VAL A 170 -20.85 27.37 15.25
N GLU A 171 -21.28 26.99 14.04
CA GLU A 171 -22.07 27.87 13.15
C GLU A 171 -23.38 28.30 13.84
N SER A 172 -24.08 27.38 14.50
CA SER A 172 -25.28 27.73 15.26
C SER A 172 -25.00 28.69 16.42
N ALA A 173 -23.89 28.48 17.15
CA ALA A 173 -23.49 29.37 18.25
C ALA A 173 -23.14 30.79 17.76
N ILE A 174 -22.59 30.93 16.56
CA ILE A 174 -22.32 32.23 15.92
C ILE A 174 -23.64 32.92 15.52
N ASP A 175 -24.56 32.18 14.90
CA ASP A 175 -25.85 32.72 14.42
C ASP A 175 -26.76 33.23 15.57
N PHE A 176 -26.62 32.62 16.74
CA PHE A 176 -27.39 32.96 17.95
C PHE A 176 -26.57 33.74 19.00
N SER A 177 -25.56 34.48 18.57
CA SER A 177 -24.66 35.25 19.45
C SER A 177 -25.35 36.36 20.25
N ASP A 178 -26.57 36.73 19.90
CA ASP A 178 -27.39 37.76 20.61
C ASP A 178 -28.12 37.19 21.85
N GLU A 179 -28.01 35.90 22.13
CA GLU A 179 -28.61 35.31 23.34
C GLU A 179 -27.64 35.43 24.53
N ASP A 180 -28.19 35.52 25.76
CA ASP A 180 -27.44 35.65 27.02
C ASP A 180 -26.56 34.43 27.39
N ILE A 181 -26.45 33.43 26.52
CA ILE A 181 -25.70 32.20 26.75
C ILE A 181 -24.53 32.12 25.76
N ASP A 182 -23.32 32.13 26.29
CA ASP A 182 -22.10 31.89 25.48
C ASP A 182 -21.92 30.38 25.22
N PHE A 183 -22.46 29.93 24.12
CA PHE A 183 -22.37 28.54 23.68
C PHE A 183 -20.92 28.12 23.33
N LEU A 184 -20.04 29.07 22.98
CA LEU A 184 -18.65 28.78 22.61
C LEU A 184 -17.73 28.62 23.83
N ALA A 185 -18.13 29.10 24.99
CA ALA A 185 -17.38 28.92 26.26
C ALA A 185 -17.86 27.68 27.07
N GLY A 186 -18.87 26.94 26.61
CA GLY A 186 -19.51 25.88 27.36
C GLY A 186 -18.71 24.56 27.43
N ASP A 187 -18.86 23.81 28.52
CA ASP A 187 -18.26 22.48 28.74
C ASP A 187 -18.65 21.46 27.63
N GLU A 188 -19.78 21.66 26.99
CA GLU A 188 -20.26 20.80 25.90
C GLU A 188 -19.35 20.85 24.70
N LEU A 189 -18.99 22.06 24.25
CA LEU A 189 -18.06 22.26 23.14
C LEU A 189 -16.70 21.63 23.43
N GLN A 190 -16.18 21.81 24.64
CA GLN A 190 -14.90 21.21 25.04
C GLN A 190 -14.96 19.68 25.01
N ARG A 191 -16.09 19.08 25.43
CA ARG A 191 -16.29 17.61 25.36
C ARG A 191 -16.33 17.10 23.92
N ILE A 192 -17.01 17.81 23.02
CA ILE A 192 -17.08 17.46 21.59
C ILE A 192 -15.67 17.53 20.98
N ILE A 193 -14.93 18.61 21.23
CA ILE A 193 -13.55 18.80 20.75
C ILE A 193 -12.65 17.67 21.27
N HIS A 194 -12.65 17.39 22.56
CA HIS A 194 -11.82 16.34 23.15
C HIS A 194 -12.13 14.96 22.55
N THR A 195 -13.41 14.62 22.39
CA THR A 195 -13.83 13.36 21.78
C THR A 195 -13.31 13.24 20.35
N LEU A 196 -13.37 14.33 19.59
CA LEU A 196 -12.88 14.37 18.21
C LEU A 196 -11.36 14.23 18.14
N GLN A 197 -10.61 14.91 19.00
CA GLN A 197 -9.15 14.80 19.06
C GLN A 197 -8.69 13.36 19.40
N GLU A 198 -9.34 12.69 20.34
CA GLU A 198 -9.06 11.29 20.66
C GLU A 198 -9.38 10.34 19.49
N ALA A 199 -10.46 10.63 18.74
CA ALA A 199 -10.79 9.87 17.54
C ALA A 199 -9.74 10.06 16.44
N PHE A 200 -9.26 11.29 16.20
CA PHE A 200 -8.16 11.57 15.27
C PHE A 200 -6.88 10.84 15.65
N LYS A 201 -6.49 10.92 16.92
CA LYS A 201 -5.29 10.25 17.44
C LYS A 201 -5.35 8.74 17.21
N THR A 202 -6.43 8.10 17.65
CA THR A 202 -6.63 6.65 17.53
C THR A 202 -6.60 6.21 16.06
N LEU A 203 -7.30 6.95 15.18
CA LEU A 203 -7.34 6.64 13.76
C LEU A 203 -5.96 6.80 13.11
N THR A 204 -5.23 7.86 13.45
CA THR A 204 -3.89 8.12 12.91
C THR A 204 -2.90 7.04 13.36
N GLU A 205 -2.95 6.59 14.61
CA GLU A 205 -2.10 5.50 15.12
C GLU A 205 -2.40 4.19 14.37
N THR A 206 -3.67 3.81 14.23
CA THR A 206 -4.06 2.61 13.47
C THR A 206 -3.69 2.71 11.99
N ALA A 207 -3.86 3.88 11.36
CA ALA A 207 -3.48 4.10 9.97
C ALA A 207 -1.95 3.99 9.76
N LYS A 208 -1.13 4.46 10.72
CA LYS A 208 0.32 4.26 10.70
C LYS A 208 0.68 2.78 10.72
N GLN A 209 0.06 1.97 11.59
CA GLN A 209 0.26 0.52 11.61
C GLN A 209 -0.11 -0.12 10.26
N GLY A 210 -1.22 0.30 9.67
CA GLY A 210 -1.65 -0.16 8.36
C GLY A 210 -0.70 0.20 7.23
N SER A 211 -0.09 1.38 7.27
CA SER A 211 0.92 1.80 6.30
C SER A 211 2.19 0.93 6.40
N LEU A 212 2.61 0.59 7.62
CA LEU A 212 3.74 -0.32 7.85
C LEU A 212 3.48 -1.73 7.31
N LEU A 213 2.26 -2.23 7.45
CA LEU A 213 1.88 -3.54 6.89
C LEU A 213 1.85 -3.52 5.36
N ARG A 214 1.55 -2.38 4.75
CA ARG A 214 1.52 -2.21 3.30
C ARG A 214 2.91 -2.01 2.71
N ASP A 215 3.60 -0.98 3.18
CA ASP A 215 4.85 -0.50 2.58
C ASP A 215 6.06 -1.27 3.11
N GLY A 216 5.94 -1.83 4.30
CA GLY A 216 7.03 -2.52 4.97
C GLY A 216 8.13 -1.57 5.44
N MET A 217 9.25 -2.16 5.86
CA MET A 217 10.46 -1.46 6.26
C MET A 217 11.58 -1.71 5.26
N THR A 218 12.25 -0.68 4.80
CA THR A 218 13.44 -0.80 3.96
C THR A 218 14.69 -0.82 4.83
N VAL A 219 15.40 -1.95 4.87
CA VAL A 219 16.61 -2.16 5.65
C VAL A 219 17.80 -2.33 4.72
N VAL A 220 18.83 -1.52 4.87
CA VAL A 220 20.07 -1.65 4.10
C VAL A 220 21.14 -2.32 4.95
N LEU A 221 21.73 -3.41 4.42
CA LEU A 221 22.90 -4.06 5.02
C LEU A 221 24.18 -3.41 4.51
N ALA A 222 24.90 -2.72 5.38
CA ALA A 222 26.20 -2.12 5.12
C ALA A 222 27.32 -2.84 5.90
N GLY A 223 28.55 -2.74 5.46
CA GLY A 223 29.71 -3.32 6.16
C GLY A 223 30.75 -3.90 5.21
N LYS A 224 31.94 -4.21 5.77
CA LYS A 224 33.07 -4.79 5.01
C LYS A 224 32.71 -6.13 4.35
N PRO A 225 33.43 -6.56 3.28
CA PRO A 225 33.34 -7.94 2.80
C PRO A 225 33.60 -8.92 3.97
N ASN A 226 32.95 -10.08 3.92
CA ASN A 226 33.09 -11.14 4.94
C ASN A 226 32.61 -10.80 6.37
N ALA A 227 32.00 -9.64 6.63
CA ALA A 227 31.39 -9.34 7.93
C ALA A 227 30.17 -10.24 8.23
N GLY A 228 29.68 -10.97 7.24
CA GLY A 228 28.59 -11.93 7.40
C GLY A 228 27.20 -11.38 7.01
N LYS A 229 27.15 -10.36 6.14
CA LYS A 229 25.88 -9.77 5.65
C LYS A 229 24.96 -10.81 5.01
N SER A 230 25.45 -11.60 4.07
CA SER A 230 24.67 -12.66 3.41
C SER A 230 24.26 -13.78 4.39
N SER A 231 25.11 -14.08 5.40
CA SER A 231 24.72 -15.03 6.47
C SER A 231 23.61 -14.49 7.34
N LEU A 232 23.63 -13.18 7.66
CA LEU A 232 22.58 -12.51 8.41
C LEU A 232 21.27 -12.47 7.62
N LEU A 233 21.34 -12.13 6.33
CA LEU A 233 20.22 -12.14 5.42
C LEU A 233 19.56 -13.53 5.36
N ASN A 234 20.36 -14.58 5.10
CA ASN A 234 19.87 -15.96 5.08
C ASN A 234 19.26 -16.39 6.43
N ALA A 235 19.84 -15.95 7.55
CA ALA A 235 19.32 -16.30 8.87
C ALA A 235 17.98 -15.61 9.16
N LEU A 236 17.78 -14.39 8.68
CA LEU A 236 16.51 -13.66 8.76
C LEU A 236 15.46 -14.26 7.81
N SER A 237 15.82 -14.59 6.57
CA SER A 237 14.92 -15.17 5.57
C SER A 237 14.41 -16.56 5.95
N GLN A 238 15.20 -17.36 6.66
CA GLN A 238 14.81 -18.72 7.08
C GLN A 238 13.84 -18.76 8.27
N ARG A 239 13.69 -17.68 9.02
CA ARG A 239 12.79 -17.64 10.19
C ARG A 239 11.32 -17.46 9.79
N ASP A 240 11.08 -16.65 8.78
CA ASP A 240 9.73 -16.30 8.34
C ASP A 240 9.70 -16.26 6.81
N THR A 241 9.43 -17.40 6.20
CA THR A 241 9.43 -17.57 4.75
C THR A 241 8.34 -16.68 4.13
N ALA A 242 8.73 -15.54 3.60
CA ALA A 242 7.88 -14.80 2.67
C ALA A 242 7.64 -15.67 1.43
N ILE A 243 6.43 -15.69 0.92
CA ILE A 243 6.15 -16.28 -0.39
C ILE A 243 6.86 -15.37 -1.40
N VAL A 244 8.06 -15.78 -1.82
CA VAL A 244 8.80 -15.14 -2.92
C VAL A 244 8.03 -15.42 -4.19
N THR A 245 7.18 -14.49 -4.61
CA THR A 245 6.70 -14.47 -5.98
C THR A 245 7.82 -13.86 -6.82
N GLU A 246 8.61 -14.71 -7.48
CA GLU A 246 9.46 -14.27 -8.58
C GLU A 246 8.56 -13.71 -9.69
N VAL A 247 8.43 -12.41 -9.76
CA VAL A 247 7.89 -11.73 -10.93
C VAL A 247 8.99 -11.79 -11.99
N ALA A 248 8.91 -12.78 -12.86
CA ALA A 248 9.80 -12.91 -14.00
C ALA A 248 9.71 -11.65 -14.88
N GLY A 249 10.75 -10.83 -14.91
CA GLY A 249 10.81 -9.67 -15.82
C GLY A 249 11.61 -8.46 -15.36
N THR A 250 12.09 -8.37 -14.12
CA THR A 250 12.81 -7.20 -13.60
C THR A 250 14.28 -7.52 -13.28
N THR A 251 15.06 -7.92 -14.28
CA THR A 251 16.49 -8.27 -14.12
C THR A 251 17.43 -7.06 -14.03
N ARG A 252 16.96 -5.85 -13.77
CA ARG A 252 17.78 -4.62 -13.65
C ARG A 252 17.67 -3.87 -12.34
N ASP A 253 16.82 -4.31 -11.42
CA ASP A 253 16.67 -3.66 -10.10
C ASP A 253 17.63 -4.27 -9.08
N VAL A 254 18.07 -3.41 -8.13
CA VAL A 254 18.87 -3.77 -6.97
C VAL A 254 18.29 -5.04 -6.33
N LEU A 255 19.13 -6.02 -6.01
CA LEU A 255 18.71 -7.25 -5.33
C LEU A 255 18.02 -6.89 -4.01
N ARG A 256 16.70 -6.83 -4.07
CA ARG A 256 15.83 -6.60 -2.91
C ARG A 256 15.29 -7.96 -2.47
N GLU A 257 15.74 -8.46 -1.34
CA GLU A 257 15.10 -9.61 -0.73
C GLU A 257 13.93 -9.15 0.13
N LYS A 258 12.76 -9.75 -0.11
CA LYS A 258 11.56 -9.51 0.69
C LYS A 258 11.45 -10.61 1.74
N ILE A 259 11.52 -10.23 3.00
CA ILE A 259 11.24 -11.10 4.15
C ILE A 259 10.06 -10.54 4.94
N GLN A 260 9.59 -11.28 5.93
CA GLN A 260 8.64 -10.76 6.92
C GLN A 260 9.19 -10.93 8.34
N ILE A 261 8.86 -10.01 9.22
CA ILE A 261 9.13 -10.12 10.66
C ILE A 261 7.79 -9.99 11.39
N ASP A 262 7.29 -11.10 11.94
CA ASP A 262 5.98 -11.17 12.62
C ASP A 262 4.82 -10.58 11.78
N GLY A 263 4.82 -10.81 10.48
CA GLY A 263 3.81 -10.32 9.54
C GLY A 263 4.10 -8.95 8.91
N MET A 264 5.07 -8.17 9.43
CA MET A 264 5.53 -6.92 8.83
C MET A 264 6.45 -7.23 7.64
N PRO A 265 6.20 -6.71 6.43
CA PRO A 265 7.12 -6.84 5.31
C PRO A 265 8.42 -6.09 5.58
N VAL A 266 9.56 -6.70 5.24
CA VAL A 266 10.88 -6.05 5.33
C VAL A 266 11.61 -6.24 4.00
N HIS A 267 12.00 -5.13 3.40
CA HIS A 267 12.76 -5.09 2.15
C HIS A 267 14.24 -4.93 2.48
N ILE A 268 15.02 -6.00 2.32
CA ILE A 268 16.46 -5.97 2.60
C ILE A 268 17.24 -5.69 1.32
N ILE A 269 18.10 -4.68 1.38
CA ILE A 269 19.02 -4.30 0.30
C ILE A 269 20.44 -4.63 0.76
N ASP A 270 21.11 -5.60 0.08
CA ASP A 270 22.51 -5.90 0.36
C ASP A 270 23.43 -5.04 -0.52
N THR A 271 24.23 -4.17 0.12
CA THR A 271 25.21 -3.33 -0.59
C THR A 271 26.41 -4.08 -1.10
N ALA A 272 26.68 -5.33 -0.68
CA ALA A 272 27.78 -6.14 -1.19
C ALA A 272 27.57 -6.55 -2.65
N GLY A 273 26.33 -6.89 -3.04
CA GLY A 273 25.97 -7.19 -4.43
C GLY A 273 26.06 -6.00 -5.37
N LEU A 274 26.22 -4.78 -4.86
CA LEU A 274 26.33 -3.55 -5.64
C LEU A 274 27.80 -3.18 -5.97
N ARG A 275 28.78 -3.88 -5.39
CA ARG A 275 30.22 -3.60 -5.54
C ARG A 275 30.99 -4.54 -6.48
N GLU A 276 30.38 -5.63 -6.94
CA GLU A 276 31.07 -6.65 -7.73
C GLU A 276 30.83 -6.49 -9.23
N THR A 277 31.48 -5.49 -9.89
CA THR A 277 31.87 -5.61 -11.31
C THR A 277 32.77 -4.44 -11.72
N THR A 278 33.75 -4.72 -12.59
CA THR A 278 34.89 -3.86 -12.94
C THR A 278 34.57 -2.61 -13.79
N ASP A 279 35.28 -1.54 -13.51
CA ASP A 279 35.57 -0.27 -14.21
C ASP A 279 34.48 0.84 -14.27
N ILE A 280 33.54 0.86 -15.13
CA ILE A 280 32.53 1.95 -15.25
C ILE A 280 31.29 1.62 -14.42
N ILE A 281 31.06 0.36 -14.14
CA ILE A 281 29.94 -0.20 -13.38
C ILE A 281 30.13 0.03 -11.87
N GLU A 282 31.36 0.20 -11.41
CA GLU A 282 31.68 0.43 -9.99
C GLU A 282 31.16 1.79 -9.48
N GLN A 283 31.28 2.86 -10.28
CA GLN A 283 30.76 4.18 -9.95
C GLN A 283 29.23 4.21 -9.87
N GLU A 284 28.57 3.50 -10.77
CA GLU A 284 27.11 3.38 -10.77
C GLU A 284 26.63 2.54 -9.57
N GLY A 285 27.34 1.45 -9.22
CA GLY A 285 27.07 0.63 -8.04
C GLY A 285 27.19 1.42 -6.72
N VAL A 286 28.25 2.22 -6.58
CA VAL A 286 28.43 3.11 -5.41
C VAL A 286 27.34 4.16 -5.32
N LYS A 287 26.94 4.76 -6.46
CA LYS A 287 25.86 5.74 -6.50
C LYS A 287 24.52 5.13 -6.10
N ARG A 288 24.22 3.92 -6.57
CA ARG A 288 23.01 3.17 -6.18
C ARG A 288 23.01 2.78 -4.70
N ALA A 289 24.17 2.35 -4.17
CA ALA A 289 24.31 2.05 -2.75
C ALA A 289 24.06 3.31 -1.88
N LYS A 290 24.65 4.45 -2.25
CA LYS A 290 24.42 5.72 -1.54
C LYS A 290 22.97 6.16 -1.60
N LYS A 291 22.32 6.02 -2.76
CA LYS A 291 20.89 6.29 -2.91
C LYS A 291 20.05 5.37 -2.03
N ALA A 292 20.30 4.05 -2.05
CA ALA A 292 19.60 3.10 -1.22
C ALA A 292 19.75 3.41 0.28
N ILE A 293 20.94 3.78 0.71
CA ILE A 293 21.21 4.19 2.10
C ILE A 293 20.43 5.46 2.47
N SER A 294 20.38 6.46 1.58
CA SER A 294 19.67 7.71 1.86
C SER A 294 18.14 7.57 1.90
N GLU A 295 17.59 6.54 1.25
CA GLU A 295 16.16 6.23 1.19
C GLU A 295 15.76 5.13 2.20
N ALA A 296 16.70 4.58 2.98
CA ALA A 296 16.44 3.50 3.93
C ALA A 296 15.75 4.00 5.20
N ASP A 297 14.80 3.21 5.71
CA ASP A 297 14.22 3.42 7.04
C ASP A 297 15.20 3.04 8.15
N GLN A 298 16.12 2.09 7.87
CA GLN A 298 17.14 1.63 8.80
C GLN A 298 18.38 1.11 8.06
N VAL A 299 19.56 1.45 8.54
CA VAL A 299 20.82 0.84 8.12
C VAL A 299 21.32 -0.10 9.23
N LEU A 300 21.60 -1.35 8.86
CA LEU A 300 22.32 -2.31 9.70
C LEU A 300 23.78 -2.34 9.27
N LEU A 301 24.67 -1.71 10.06
CA LEU A 301 26.10 -1.79 9.84
C LEU A 301 26.64 -3.08 10.45
N VAL A 302 26.88 -4.07 9.60
CA VAL A 302 27.37 -5.40 10.02
C VAL A 302 28.90 -5.37 10.11
N VAL A 303 29.40 -5.70 11.29
CA VAL A 303 30.84 -5.72 11.64
C VAL A 303 31.17 -7.09 12.21
N ASP A 304 32.35 -7.63 11.91
CA ASP A 304 32.85 -8.82 12.57
C ASP A 304 33.17 -8.49 14.05
N ASP A 305 32.68 -9.29 15.00
CA ASP A 305 32.90 -9.01 16.43
C ASP A 305 34.39 -9.05 16.81
N GLN A 306 35.25 -9.71 16.02
CA GLN A 306 36.71 -9.66 16.18
C GLN A 306 37.28 -8.23 15.96
N GLU A 307 36.58 -7.41 15.14
CA GLU A 307 36.96 -6.01 14.88
C GLU A 307 36.28 -5.02 15.83
N SER A 308 35.54 -5.48 16.83
CA SER A 308 34.76 -4.62 17.75
C SER A 308 35.62 -3.66 18.59
N GLY A 309 36.92 -3.92 18.73
CA GLY A 309 37.90 -3.06 19.40
C GLY A 309 38.64 -2.09 18.49
N SER A 310 38.39 -2.10 17.17
CA SER A 310 39.04 -1.18 16.21
C SER A 310 38.07 -0.05 15.82
N ASP A 311 38.62 1.13 15.50
CA ASP A 311 37.83 2.27 15.01
C ASP A 311 37.51 2.19 13.50
N ASP A 312 37.89 1.12 12.84
CA ASP A 312 37.74 0.95 11.38
C ASP A 312 36.27 1.04 10.90
N TYR A 313 35.31 0.55 11.70
CA TYR A 313 33.89 0.64 11.36
C TYR A 313 33.32 2.07 11.51
N LEU A 314 34.00 2.95 12.29
CA LEU A 314 33.60 4.35 12.44
C LEU A 314 33.74 5.12 11.13
N ALA A 315 34.73 4.78 10.29
CA ALA A 315 34.88 5.37 8.97
C ALA A 315 33.64 5.08 8.09
N LEU A 316 33.07 3.86 8.19
CA LEU A 316 31.86 3.48 7.45
C LEU A 316 30.62 4.21 7.96
N LEU A 317 30.57 4.56 9.25
CA LEU A 317 29.48 5.36 9.81
C LEU A 317 29.46 6.78 9.25
N ASN A 318 30.62 7.38 8.97
CA ASN A 318 30.71 8.73 8.41
C ASN A 318 30.18 8.82 6.97
N ASP A 319 30.12 7.70 6.26
CA ASP A 319 29.56 7.62 4.90
C ASP A 319 28.02 7.55 4.88
N ILE A 320 27.39 7.35 6.05
CA ILE A 320 25.93 7.25 6.17
C ILE A 320 25.37 8.62 6.55
N PRO A 321 24.34 9.14 5.84
CA PRO A 321 23.71 10.41 6.18
C PRO A 321 23.18 10.43 7.63
N SER A 322 23.37 11.54 8.34
CA SER A 322 23.01 11.67 9.75
C SER A 322 21.51 11.56 10.06
N ASN A 323 20.68 11.77 9.06
CA ASN A 323 19.22 11.64 9.16
C ASN A 323 18.73 10.18 9.03
N VAL A 324 19.59 9.21 8.68
CA VAL A 324 19.21 7.80 8.53
C VAL A 324 19.54 7.06 9.84
N PRO A 325 18.58 6.37 10.46
CA PRO A 325 18.82 5.57 11.65
C PRO A 325 19.81 4.42 11.36
N VAL A 326 20.79 4.24 12.26
CA VAL A 326 21.83 3.21 12.13
C VAL A 326 21.86 2.33 13.37
N THR A 327 21.83 1.02 13.16
CA THR A 327 22.12 0.01 14.18
C THR A 327 23.41 -0.72 13.83
N ILE A 328 24.35 -0.79 14.77
CA ILE A 328 25.60 -1.52 14.61
C ILE A 328 25.36 -2.97 15.03
N VAL A 329 25.64 -3.92 14.13
CA VAL A 329 25.48 -5.34 14.37
C VAL A 329 26.85 -6.01 14.40
N PHE A 330 27.35 -6.33 15.60
CA PHE A 330 28.55 -7.15 15.78
C PHE A 330 28.16 -8.62 15.60
N ASN A 331 28.54 -9.18 14.47
CA ASN A 331 28.23 -10.55 14.08
C ASN A 331 29.41 -11.49 14.41
N LYS A 332 29.15 -12.80 14.43
CA LYS A 332 30.11 -13.88 14.68
C LYS A 332 30.57 -13.95 16.14
N VAL A 333 29.69 -13.65 17.09
CA VAL A 333 30.02 -13.80 18.52
C VAL A 333 30.37 -15.25 18.91
N ASP A 334 29.97 -16.21 18.09
CA ASP A 334 30.37 -17.63 18.22
C ASP A 334 31.89 -17.86 18.08
N ILE A 335 32.62 -16.94 17.43
CA ILE A 335 34.08 -17.00 17.28
C ILE A 335 34.78 -16.33 18.47
N THR A 336 34.26 -15.20 18.94
CA THR A 336 34.86 -14.43 20.04
C THR A 336 34.45 -14.91 21.43
N GLY A 337 33.38 -15.72 21.52
CA GLY A 337 32.79 -16.15 22.80
C GLY A 337 32.02 -15.03 23.51
N ALA A 338 31.75 -13.91 22.83
CA ALA A 338 30.99 -12.81 23.40
C ALA A 338 29.51 -13.20 23.52
N GLN A 339 28.83 -12.69 24.55
CA GLN A 339 27.42 -12.95 24.75
C GLN A 339 26.57 -12.09 23.80
N ALA A 340 25.54 -12.71 23.19
CA ALA A 340 24.55 -12.00 22.39
C ALA A 340 23.75 -11.05 23.29
N GLY A 341 23.44 -9.83 22.78
CA GLY A 341 22.73 -8.84 23.56
C GLY A 341 22.63 -7.49 22.86
N GLU A 342 21.85 -6.59 23.45
CA GLU A 342 21.68 -5.20 23.01
C GLU A 342 22.33 -4.24 24.01
N ARG A 343 22.96 -3.19 23.53
CA ARG A 343 23.46 -2.06 24.34
C ARG A 343 23.42 -0.75 23.54
N LYS A 344 23.52 0.36 24.23
CA LYS A 344 23.72 1.68 23.60
C LYS A 344 25.21 2.00 23.53
N SER A 345 25.62 2.61 22.44
CA SER A 345 26.93 3.24 22.29
C SER A 345 26.96 4.56 23.03
N THR A 346 28.16 5.13 23.21
CA THR A 346 28.36 6.45 23.85
C THR A 346 27.70 7.59 23.08
N ASP A 347 27.50 7.45 21.79
CA ASP A 347 26.79 8.39 20.92
C ASP A 347 25.27 8.10 20.80
N GLY A 348 24.73 7.17 21.62
CA GLY A 348 23.32 6.85 21.70
C GLY A 348 22.83 5.83 20.67
N ARG A 349 23.65 5.38 19.72
CA ARG A 349 23.28 4.37 18.74
C ARG A 349 23.09 2.99 19.38
N THR A 350 22.20 2.18 18.82
CA THR A 350 22.03 0.81 19.27
C THR A 350 23.11 -0.09 18.70
N ILE A 351 23.68 -0.92 19.57
CA ILE A 351 24.63 -1.99 19.24
C ILE A 351 23.98 -3.32 19.58
N ILE A 352 23.94 -4.24 18.61
CA ILE A 352 23.45 -5.60 18.81
C ILE A 352 24.57 -6.58 18.52
N LYS A 353 24.85 -7.48 19.48
CA LYS A 353 25.79 -8.60 19.32
C LYS A 353 24.99 -9.87 19.01
N LEU A 354 25.40 -10.60 17.95
CA LEU A 354 24.71 -11.81 17.51
C LEU A 354 25.65 -12.77 16.76
N SER A 355 25.21 -14.02 16.59
CA SER A 355 25.76 -14.96 15.62
C SER A 355 24.70 -15.33 14.58
N ALA A 356 24.84 -14.83 13.36
CA ALA A 356 23.98 -15.21 12.26
C ALA A 356 24.06 -16.69 11.93
N LYS A 357 25.26 -17.31 12.07
CA LYS A 357 25.52 -18.72 11.81
C LYS A 357 24.81 -19.64 12.82
N GLN A 358 24.86 -19.31 14.10
CA GLN A 358 24.24 -20.09 15.18
C GLN A 358 22.81 -19.62 15.49
N LYS A 359 22.33 -18.58 14.80
CA LYS A 359 21.00 -17.95 15.02
C LYS A 359 20.83 -17.41 16.45
N GLU A 360 21.92 -17.11 17.15
CA GLU A 360 21.93 -16.54 18.47
C GLU A 360 21.78 -15.02 18.40
N GLY A 361 20.87 -14.42 19.20
CA GLY A 361 20.62 -12.98 19.24
C GLY A 361 19.77 -12.42 18.08
N LEU A 362 19.31 -13.26 17.10
CA LEU A 362 18.45 -12.80 16.00
C LEU A 362 17.09 -12.26 16.50
N ASN A 363 16.55 -12.82 17.59
CA ASN A 363 15.32 -12.33 18.21
C ASN A 363 15.47 -10.89 18.75
N ILE A 364 16.64 -10.54 19.25
CA ILE A 364 16.95 -9.18 19.73
C ILE A 364 16.91 -8.21 18.55
N LEU A 365 17.56 -8.57 17.43
CA LEU A 365 17.56 -7.75 16.22
C LEU A 365 16.13 -7.58 15.65
N THR A 366 15.34 -8.65 15.56
CA THR A 366 13.96 -8.57 15.05
C THR A 366 13.05 -7.71 15.94
N GLN A 367 13.17 -7.84 17.26
CA GLN A 367 12.45 -6.97 18.21
C GLN A 367 12.85 -5.51 18.08
N HIS A 368 14.17 -5.26 17.93
CA HIS A 368 14.68 -3.92 17.72
C HIS A 368 14.13 -3.28 16.44
N LEU A 369 14.13 -4.00 15.31
CA LEU A 369 13.58 -3.51 14.06
C LEU A 369 12.08 -3.18 14.17
N LYS A 370 11.29 -4.02 14.83
CA LYS A 370 9.87 -3.74 15.10
C LYS A 370 9.69 -2.49 15.95
N ALA A 371 10.49 -2.35 17.01
CA ALA A 371 10.42 -1.19 17.91
C ALA A 371 10.79 0.12 17.20
N GLN A 372 11.80 0.11 16.31
CA GLN A 372 12.20 1.27 15.53
C GLN A 372 11.06 1.79 14.62
N MET A 373 10.28 0.89 14.03
CA MET A 373 9.13 1.23 13.19
C MET A 373 7.86 1.50 14.00
N GLY A 374 7.87 1.25 15.31
CA GLY A 374 6.67 1.31 16.12
C GLY A 374 5.62 0.26 15.74
N PHE A 375 6.06 -0.86 15.11
CA PHE A 375 5.14 -1.91 14.69
C PHE A 375 4.67 -2.76 15.87
N ASN A 376 3.34 -2.84 16.04
CA ASN A 376 2.69 -3.65 17.06
C ASN A 376 1.98 -4.85 16.42
N SER A 377 2.56 -6.04 16.55
CA SER A 377 1.98 -7.27 15.99
C SER A 377 0.74 -7.78 16.74
N GLU A 378 0.45 -7.26 17.93
CA GLU A 378 -0.71 -7.66 18.74
C GLU A 378 -1.97 -6.86 18.39
N GLU A 379 -1.83 -5.77 17.64
CA GLU A 379 -2.96 -4.91 17.27
C GLU A 379 -3.90 -5.64 16.32
N LYS A 380 -5.09 -5.94 16.82
CA LYS A 380 -6.16 -6.59 16.07
C LYS A 380 -7.00 -5.52 15.36
N ASN A 381 -7.51 -5.85 14.16
CA ASN A 381 -8.37 -4.97 13.36
C ASN A 381 -7.65 -3.83 12.62
N VAL A 382 -6.37 -3.97 12.33
CA VAL A 382 -5.65 -3.06 11.44
C VAL A 382 -6.21 -3.17 10.02
N PHE A 383 -6.42 -2.04 9.38
CA PHE A 383 -6.72 -1.88 7.96
C PHE A 383 -5.49 -1.29 7.25
N LEU A 384 -5.33 -1.46 5.94
CA LEU A 384 -4.24 -0.80 5.23
C LEU A 384 -4.53 0.69 5.03
N ALA A 385 -3.47 1.48 5.13
CA ALA A 385 -3.48 2.89 4.80
C ALA A 385 -2.29 3.22 3.89
N ARG A 386 -2.43 4.24 3.06
CA ARG A 386 -1.38 4.75 2.19
C ARG A 386 -0.84 6.07 2.72
N ARG A 387 0.36 6.45 2.27
CA ARG A 387 0.98 7.71 2.66
C ARG A 387 0.06 8.91 2.44
N ARG A 388 -0.66 8.97 1.30
CA ARG A 388 -1.63 10.04 1.04
C ARG A 388 -2.74 10.13 2.09
N HIS A 389 -3.15 8.97 2.66
CA HIS A 389 -4.14 8.93 3.73
C HIS A 389 -3.60 9.53 5.03
N LEU A 390 -2.35 9.19 5.37
CA LEU A 390 -1.68 9.78 6.54
C LEU A 390 -1.47 11.29 6.37
N ASP A 391 -1.10 11.74 5.17
CA ASP A 391 -0.93 13.15 4.85
C ASP A 391 -2.28 13.91 4.94
N ALA A 392 -3.37 13.32 4.46
CA ALA A 392 -4.72 13.90 4.56
C ALA A 392 -5.21 13.96 6.02
N LEU A 393 -4.98 12.89 6.82
CA LEU A 393 -5.28 12.88 8.25
C LEU A 393 -4.46 13.94 9.00
N ALA A 394 -3.16 14.06 8.70
CA ALA A 394 -2.30 15.06 9.33
C ALA A 394 -2.74 16.49 9.01
N ARG A 395 -3.03 16.81 7.73
CA ARG A 395 -3.55 18.13 7.33
C ARG A 395 -4.88 18.43 8.01
N SER A 396 -5.77 17.46 8.05
CA SER A 396 -7.07 17.63 8.72
C SER A 396 -6.92 17.89 10.21
N ASN A 397 -5.98 17.20 10.89
CA ASN A 397 -5.71 17.44 12.31
C ASN A 397 -5.09 18.81 12.56
N VAL A 398 -4.19 19.29 11.68
CA VAL A 398 -3.60 20.64 11.77
C VAL A 398 -4.71 21.70 11.70
N PHE A 399 -5.62 21.62 10.73
CA PHE A 399 -6.75 22.55 10.65
C PHE A 399 -7.63 22.50 11.91
N LEU A 400 -7.87 21.33 12.47
CA LEU A 400 -8.62 21.21 13.73
C LEU A 400 -7.90 21.90 14.89
N ASP A 401 -6.60 21.65 15.05
CA ASP A 401 -5.80 22.21 16.14
C ASP A 401 -5.64 23.74 16.00
N ASP A 402 -5.39 24.25 14.78
CA ASP A 402 -5.31 25.69 14.49
C ASP A 402 -6.64 26.39 14.79
N GLY A 403 -7.76 25.78 14.39
CA GLY A 403 -9.10 26.31 14.66
C GLY A 403 -9.44 26.35 16.15
N ILE A 404 -9.05 25.30 16.90
CA ILE A 404 -9.19 25.26 18.36
C ILE A 404 -8.35 26.37 19.00
N GLU A 405 -7.10 26.59 18.56
CA GLU A 405 -6.25 27.67 19.06
C GLU A 405 -6.88 29.04 18.80
N GLN A 406 -7.44 29.28 17.62
CA GLN A 406 -8.12 30.52 17.26
C GLN A 406 -9.36 30.75 18.13
N LEU A 407 -10.15 29.71 18.38
CA LEU A 407 -11.30 29.81 19.27
C LEU A 407 -10.90 30.17 20.69
N LEU A 408 -9.92 29.45 21.27
CA LEU A 408 -9.54 29.62 22.67
C LEU A 408 -8.80 30.94 22.95
N ASN A 409 -7.91 31.37 22.02
CA ASN A 409 -7.06 32.55 22.24
C ASN A 409 -7.71 33.86 21.76
N TYR A 410 -8.56 33.79 20.72
CA TYR A 410 -9.11 34.97 20.07
C TYR A 410 -10.62 35.02 20.02
N GLN A 411 -11.32 34.00 20.55
CA GLN A 411 -12.78 33.85 20.48
C GLN A 411 -13.31 33.96 19.05
N ALA A 412 -12.51 33.53 18.06
CA ALA A 412 -12.79 33.67 16.64
C ALA A 412 -13.60 32.48 16.12
N GLY A 413 -14.88 32.37 16.47
CA GLY A 413 -15.76 31.27 16.08
C GLY A 413 -15.88 31.09 14.56
N GLU A 414 -15.94 32.19 13.80
CA GLU A 414 -16.00 32.16 12.32
C GLU A 414 -14.76 31.52 11.68
N LEU A 415 -13.57 31.82 12.22
CA LEU A 415 -12.34 31.21 11.75
C LEU A 415 -12.30 29.72 12.09
N PHE A 416 -12.76 29.36 13.29
CA PHE A 416 -12.87 27.95 13.67
C PHE A 416 -13.83 27.19 12.76
N ALA A 417 -14.97 27.75 12.39
CA ALA A 417 -15.89 27.12 11.44
C ALA A 417 -15.26 26.90 10.05
N GLU A 418 -14.45 27.85 9.57
CA GLU A 418 -13.71 27.71 8.31
C GLU A 418 -12.61 26.63 8.40
N ASP A 419 -11.85 26.60 9.49
CA ASP A 419 -10.84 25.55 9.70
C ASP A 419 -11.48 24.15 9.80
N LEU A 420 -12.64 24.01 10.45
CA LEU A 420 -13.40 22.77 10.43
C LEU A 420 -13.85 22.36 9.03
N ARG A 421 -14.21 23.31 8.18
CA ARG A 421 -14.55 23.07 6.77
C ARG A 421 -13.32 22.56 5.99
N LEU A 422 -12.15 23.18 6.21
CA LEU A 422 -10.89 22.74 5.60
C LEU A 422 -10.49 21.34 6.08
N ALA A 423 -10.65 21.05 7.37
CA ALA A 423 -10.42 19.72 7.93
C ALA A 423 -11.31 18.66 7.28
N GLN A 424 -12.60 18.95 7.09
CA GLN A 424 -13.53 18.07 6.37
C GLN A 424 -13.14 17.85 4.91
N SER A 425 -12.68 18.90 4.23
CA SER A 425 -12.22 18.81 2.84
C SER A 425 -11.02 17.88 2.72
N ALA A 426 -10.02 18.03 3.59
CA ALA A 426 -8.84 17.16 3.63
C ALA A 426 -9.19 15.68 3.85
N LEU A 427 -10.09 15.37 4.79
CA LEU A 427 -10.56 13.99 5.02
C LEU A 427 -11.34 13.43 3.82
N SER A 428 -12.10 14.28 3.11
CA SER A 428 -12.91 13.85 1.97
C SER A 428 -12.07 13.33 0.80
N GLU A 429 -10.80 13.75 0.69
CA GLU A 429 -9.86 13.25 -0.30
C GLU A 429 -9.56 11.75 -0.12
N ILE A 430 -9.63 11.23 1.11
CA ILE A 430 -9.33 9.82 1.40
C ILE A 430 -10.33 8.89 0.71
N THR A 431 -11.62 9.19 0.82
CA THR A 431 -12.70 8.39 0.23
C THR A 431 -13.07 8.82 -1.19
N GLY A 432 -12.48 9.93 -1.69
CA GLY A 432 -12.70 10.42 -3.05
C GLY A 432 -13.99 11.20 -3.25
N LYS A 433 -14.63 11.71 -2.18
CA LYS A 433 -15.81 12.58 -2.29
C LYS A 433 -15.46 13.94 -2.90
N VAL A 434 -14.26 14.42 -2.65
CA VAL A 434 -13.66 15.63 -3.25
C VAL A 434 -12.25 15.24 -3.68
N THR A 435 -12.02 15.05 -4.97
CA THR A 435 -10.72 14.61 -5.48
C THR A 435 -10.45 15.27 -6.83
N PRO A 436 -9.25 15.88 -7.03
CA PRO A 436 -8.82 16.36 -8.34
C PRO A 436 -8.70 15.21 -9.34
N ASP A 437 -9.05 15.45 -10.61
CA ASP A 437 -8.97 14.46 -11.70
C ASP A 437 -7.53 13.93 -11.88
N ASP A 438 -6.51 14.78 -11.69
CA ASP A 438 -5.09 14.40 -11.80
C ASP A 438 -4.71 13.33 -10.77
N LEU A 439 -5.19 13.45 -9.53
CA LEU A 439 -4.93 12.45 -8.47
C LEU A 439 -5.60 11.12 -8.79
N LEU A 440 -6.81 11.11 -9.34
CA LEU A 440 -7.47 9.88 -9.79
C LEU A 440 -6.65 9.21 -10.89
N GLY A 441 -6.15 9.99 -11.86
CA GLY A 441 -5.28 9.51 -12.92
C GLY A 441 -4.01 8.84 -12.38
N GLU A 442 -3.34 9.48 -11.42
CA GLU A 442 -2.13 8.93 -10.79
C GLU A 442 -2.41 7.61 -10.05
N ILE A 443 -3.46 7.56 -9.23
CA ILE A 443 -3.83 6.37 -8.46
C ILE A 443 -4.09 5.20 -9.41
N PHE A 444 -4.97 5.36 -10.41
CA PHE A 444 -5.36 4.26 -11.27
C PHE A 444 -4.29 3.85 -12.28
N SER A 445 -3.39 4.75 -12.70
CA SER A 445 -2.25 4.41 -13.57
C SER A 445 -1.27 3.41 -12.93
N SER A 446 -1.23 3.36 -11.60
CA SER A 446 -0.40 2.40 -10.85
C SER A 446 -0.95 0.97 -10.81
N PHE A 447 -2.19 0.75 -11.27
CA PHE A 447 -2.84 -0.57 -11.27
C PHE A 447 -2.43 -1.41 -12.49
N CYS A 448 -2.60 -2.73 -12.37
CA CYS A 448 -2.44 -3.61 -13.51
C CYS A 448 -3.58 -3.45 -14.53
N ILE A 449 -3.29 -3.68 -15.84
CA ILE A 449 -4.31 -3.76 -16.89
C ILE A 449 -5.21 -4.97 -16.58
N GLY A 450 -6.52 -4.78 -16.73
CA GLY A 450 -7.50 -5.84 -16.47
C GLY A 450 -8.16 -5.81 -15.08
N LYS A 451 -7.79 -4.77 -14.29
CA LYS A 451 -8.35 -4.51 -12.94
C LYS A 451 -8.98 -3.14 -12.85
#